data_bdd7937cfdb562cf28d6f727fc1b7c33
#
_entry.id   bdd7937cfdb562cf28d6f727fc1b7c33
#
_cell.length_a   1.000
_cell.length_b   1.000
_cell.length_c   1.000
_cell.angle_alpha   90.00
_cell.angle_beta   90.00
_cell.angle_gamma   90.00
#
_symmetry.space_group_name_H-M   'P 1'
#
loop_
_entity.id
_entity.type
_entity.pdbx_description
1 polymer ?
#
loop_
_entity_poly.entity_id
_entity_poly.type
_entity_poly.pdbx_seq_one_letter_code
_entity_poly.pdbx_strand_id
1 'polypeptide(L)'
;MPDPITAPLPASAATEPLTGFDRVAWCYDALTGLVFGPTLKKAQRAALAGLPAGSPRVLILGGGTGWILTEVLQRRPQATVLYLEASPNMLARARSRLTQECPQAAAQVEFRHGTQAALGPMEQFDAIITFFVLDCIALSEIETALAQLRAAQRPGAPWLLADFRPARRGWRRVLLTLMYAFFRLTTDLQARELPDLHPALGRLGLSPTSSAVFFGGAMEAAVFRGIEAIPQG
;
A
#
# COMPACT_ATOMS: atom_id res chain seq x y z
N MET A 1 24.40 -52.80 19.46
CA MET A 1 23.70 -51.48 19.40
C MET A 1 24.27 -50.76 18.21
N PRO A 2 23.51 -50.53 17.14
CA PRO A 2 23.95 -49.70 16.02
C PRO A 2 23.65 -48.22 16.29
N ASP A 3 24.59 -47.37 15.84
CA ASP A 3 24.55 -45.89 15.94
C ASP A 3 23.37 -45.26 15.18
N PRO A 4 22.85 -44.14 15.62
CA PRO A 4 21.76 -43.42 14.93
C PRO A 4 22.32 -42.71 13.69
N ILE A 5 21.68 -43.00 12.59
CA ILE A 5 21.88 -42.51 11.23
C ILE A 5 21.79 -40.98 11.21
N THR A 6 22.91 -40.38 10.77
CA THR A 6 22.98 -38.95 10.40
C THR A 6 22.14 -38.72 9.13
N ALA A 7 20.99 -38.12 9.27
CA ALA A 7 20.19 -37.68 8.12
C ALA A 7 20.88 -36.51 7.41
N PRO A 8 21.02 -36.54 6.07
CA PRO A 8 21.59 -35.43 5.34
C PRO A 8 20.61 -34.24 5.37
N LEU A 9 21.17 -33.03 5.61
CA LEU A 9 20.45 -31.75 5.48
C LEU A 9 19.90 -31.63 4.05
N PRO A 10 18.68 -31.10 3.89
CA PRO A 10 18.14 -30.87 2.55
C PRO A 10 18.98 -29.82 1.83
N ALA A 11 19.41 -30.19 0.65
CA ALA A 11 20.16 -29.34 -0.26
C ALA A 11 19.36 -28.10 -0.66
N SER A 12 20.09 -26.99 -0.68
CA SER A 12 19.91 -25.82 -1.55
C SER A 12 18.46 -25.42 -1.87
N ALA A 13 18.00 -24.37 -1.20
CA ALA A 13 16.90 -23.55 -1.72
C ALA A 13 17.28 -23.10 -3.14
N ALA A 14 16.68 -23.75 -4.13
CA ALA A 14 16.70 -23.28 -5.50
C ALA A 14 16.21 -21.83 -5.49
N THR A 15 17.03 -20.94 -6.03
CA THR A 15 16.68 -19.55 -6.29
C THR A 15 15.47 -19.58 -7.24
N GLU A 16 14.27 -19.38 -6.71
CA GLU A 16 13.07 -19.18 -7.52
C GLU A 16 13.37 -18.06 -8.50
N PRO A 17 13.03 -18.22 -9.79
CA PRO A 17 13.21 -17.14 -10.77
C PRO A 17 12.42 -15.93 -10.29
N LEU A 18 13.09 -14.77 -10.24
CA LEU A 18 12.49 -13.48 -9.90
C LEU A 18 11.14 -13.37 -10.61
N THR A 19 10.06 -13.35 -9.85
CA THR A 19 8.72 -13.16 -10.39
C THR A 19 8.68 -11.81 -11.11
N GLY A 20 7.88 -11.67 -12.17
CA GLY A 20 7.78 -10.43 -12.95
C GLY A 20 7.64 -9.17 -12.08
N PHE A 21 7.06 -9.30 -10.90
CA PHE A 21 6.90 -8.26 -9.86
C PHE A 21 8.22 -7.68 -9.34
N ASP A 22 9.26 -8.50 -9.13
CA ASP A 22 10.55 -8.05 -8.59
C ASP A 22 11.37 -7.24 -9.59
N ARG A 23 11.30 -7.59 -10.88
CA ARG A 23 12.00 -6.85 -11.96
C ARG A 23 11.38 -5.47 -12.17
N VAL A 24 10.10 -5.32 -11.86
CA VAL A 24 9.29 -4.13 -12.08
C VAL A 24 9.36 -3.16 -10.93
N ALA A 25 9.42 -3.67 -9.71
CA ALA A 25 9.56 -2.85 -8.52
C ALA A 25 10.73 -1.86 -8.63
N TRP A 26 11.85 -2.27 -9.24
CA TRP A 26 13.00 -1.39 -9.49
C TRP A 26 12.70 -0.32 -10.56
N CYS A 27 12.06 -0.72 -11.68
CA CYS A 27 11.70 0.23 -12.74
C CYS A 27 10.58 1.18 -12.31
N TYR A 28 9.65 0.72 -11.47
CA TYR A 28 8.57 1.53 -10.91
C TYR A 28 9.13 2.67 -10.04
N ASP A 29 9.99 2.35 -9.08
CA ASP A 29 10.63 3.38 -8.22
C ASP A 29 11.48 4.36 -9.04
N ALA A 30 12.18 3.88 -10.07
CA ALA A 30 13.01 4.73 -10.91
C ALA A 30 12.17 5.65 -11.81
N LEU A 31 11.15 5.13 -12.50
CA LEU A 31 10.34 5.90 -13.44
C LEU A 31 9.37 6.85 -12.71
N THR A 32 8.68 6.36 -11.68
CA THR A 32 7.79 7.18 -10.87
C THR A 32 8.58 8.19 -10.05
N GLY A 33 9.76 7.81 -9.56
CA GLY A 33 10.68 8.71 -8.88
C GLY A 33 11.19 9.83 -9.80
N LEU A 34 11.52 9.53 -11.06
CA LEU A 34 12.02 10.51 -12.03
C LEU A 34 10.92 11.46 -12.52
N VAL A 35 9.72 10.93 -12.84
CA VAL A 35 8.62 11.72 -13.43
C VAL A 35 7.77 12.41 -12.36
N PHE A 36 7.46 11.72 -11.27
CA PHE A 36 6.51 12.19 -10.26
C PHE A 36 7.11 12.40 -8.86
N GLY A 37 8.35 11.98 -8.62
CA GLY A 37 8.98 11.80 -7.31
C GLY A 37 8.60 12.80 -6.20
N PRO A 38 8.83 14.12 -6.36
CA PRO A 38 8.45 15.07 -5.33
C PRO A 38 6.93 15.19 -5.14
N THR A 39 6.16 14.99 -6.23
CA THR A 39 4.69 15.12 -6.21
C THR A 39 4.03 13.92 -5.55
N LEU A 40 4.55 12.69 -5.77
CA LEU A 40 4.10 11.49 -5.06
C LEU A 40 4.23 11.67 -3.55
N LYS A 41 5.42 12.09 -3.09
CA LYS A 41 5.66 12.35 -1.67
C LYS A 41 4.76 13.45 -1.11
N LYS A 42 4.48 14.50 -1.89
CA LYS A 42 3.54 15.57 -1.48
C LYS A 42 2.12 15.02 -1.31
N ALA A 43 1.63 14.20 -2.24
CA ALA A 43 0.31 13.57 -2.15
C ALA A 43 0.22 12.66 -0.92
N GLN A 44 1.20 11.78 -0.73
CA GLN A 44 1.26 10.89 0.44
C GLN A 44 1.29 11.68 1.76
N ARG A 45 2.10 12.74 1.85
CA ARG A 45 2.14 13.61 3.03
C ARG A 45 0.81 14.32 3.30
N ALA A 46 0.09 14.72 2.25
CA ALA A 46 -1.24 15.33 2.39
C ALA A 46 -2.25 14.33 2.97
N ALA A 47 -2.26 13.08 2.49
CA ALA A 47 -3.12 12.05 3.06
C ALA A 47 -2.74 11.71 4.51
N LEU A 48 -1.43 11.70 4.85
CA LEU A 48 -0.95 11.46 6.22
C LEU A 48 -1.40 12.51 7.24
N ALA A 49 -1.91 13.67 6.82
CA ALA A 49 -2.53 14.63 7.73
C ALA A 49 -3.74 14.04 8.49
N GLY A 50 -4.39 13.01 7.90
CA GLY A 50 -5.49 12.28 8.54
C GLY A 50 -5.06 11.19 9.53
N LEU A 51 -3.76 10.97 9.75
CA LEU A 51 -3.26 9.93 10.65
C LEU A 51 -3.65 10.24 12.12
N PRO A 52 -4.32 9.31 12.84
CA PRO A 52 -4.74 9.53 14.22
C PRO A 52 -3.58 9.92 15.14
N ALA A 53 -3.88 10.72 16.15
CA ALA A 53 -2.92 11.06 17.22
C ALA A 53 -2.67 9.86 18.17
N GLY A 54 -1.68 9.99 19.04
CA GLY A 54 -1.38 8.98 20.05
C GLY A 54 -0.59 7.79 19.50
N SER A 55 -0.99 6.59 19.89
CA SER A 55 -0.32 5.30 19.60
C SER A 55 -1.18 4.43 18.68
N PRO A 56 -1.53 4.85 17.44
CA PRO A 56 -2.42 4.11 16.57
C PRO A 56 -1.78 2.80 16.10
N ARG A 57 -2.62 1.76 15.94
CA ARG A 57 -2.25 0.57 15.17
C ARG A 57 -2.58 0.82 13.71
N VAL A 58 -1.56 0.85 12.86
CA VAL A 58 -1.65 1.26 11.45
C VAL A 58 -1.39 0.06 10.53
N LEU A 59 -2.25 -0.14 9.54
CA LEU A 59 -1.96 -1.01 8.40
C LEU A 59 -1.36 -0.17 7.27
N ILE A 60 -0.21 -0.56 6.78
CA ILE A 60 0.36 -0.07 5.51
C ILE A 60 0.33 -1.22 4.51
N LEU A 61 -0.48 -1.10 3.47
CA LEU A 61 -0.52 -2.05 2.36
C LEU A 61 0.27 -1.51 1.18
N GLY A 62 1.22 -2.30 0.66
CA GLY A 62 2.01 -1.96 -0.52
C GLY A 62 2.91 -0.74 -0.32
N GLY A 63 3.58 -0.66 0.85
CA GLY A 63 4.42 0.49 1.19
C GLY A 63 5.75 0.58 0.43
N GLY A 64 6.05 -0.39 -0.45
CA GLY A 64 7.24 -0.42 -1.30
C GLY A 64 8.54 -0.48 -0.50
N THR A 65 9.48 0.43 -0.79
CA THR A 65 10.80 0.51 -0.14
C THR A 65 10.79 1.11 1.27
N GLY A 66 9.61 1.34 1.88
CA GLY A 66 9.48 1.71 3.28
C GLY A 66 9.56 3.21 3.60
N TRP A 67 9.60 4.10 2.59
CA TRP A 67 9.60 5.54 2.84
C TRP A 67 8.37 5.98 3.65
N ILE A 68 7.20 5.46 3.31
CA ILE A 68 5.96 5.80 4.03
C ILE A 68 5.96 5.30 5.47
N LEU A 69 6.60 4.18 5.75
CA LEU A 69 6.75 3.64 7.10
C LEU A 69 7.52 4.63 7.98
N THR A 70 8.66 5.14 7.51
CA THR A 70 9.45 6.10 8.27
C THR A 70 8.71 7.42 8.47
N GLU A 71 7.94 7.90 7.48
CA GLU A 71 7.08 9.09 7.62
C GLU A 71 5.96 8.89 8.68
N VAL A 72 5.37 7.71 8.77
CA VAL A 72 4.38 7.37 9.80
C VAL A 72 5.01 7.37 11.19
N LEU A 73 6.14 6.68 11.36
CA LEU A 73 6.82 6.57 12.65
C LEU A 73 7.39 7.91 13.15
N GLN A 74 7.86 8.78 12.24
CA GLN A 74 8.28 10.14 12.59
C GLN A 74 7.12 11.00 13.08
N ARG A 75 5.92 10.85 12.52
CA ARG A 75 4.72 11.59 12.95
C ARG A 75 4.08 10.99 14.20
N ARG A 76 4.18 9.70 14.37
CA ARG A 76 3.60 8.92 15.48
C ARG A 76 4.64 7.95 16.02
N PRO A 77 5.57 8.41 16.85
CA PRO A 77 6.68 7.59 17.35
C PRO A 77 6.25 6.37 18.16
N GLN A 78 5.01 6.35 18.65
CA GLN A 78 4.44 5.25 19.43
C GLN A 78 3.44 4.40 18.60
N ALA A 79 3.31 4.63 17.29
CA ALA A 79 2.46 3.81 16.46
C ALA A 79 2.99 2.37 16.37
N THR A 80 2.09 1.40 16.32
CA THR A 80 2.40 0.03 15.91
C THR A 80 1.97 -0.16 14.47
N VAL A 81 2.79 -0.80 13.66
CA VAL A 81 2.54 -0.90 12.20
C VAL A 81 2.56 -2.35 11.76
N LEU A 82 1.50 -2.80 11.09
CA LEU A 82 1.57 -3.95 10.19
C LEU A 82 1.95 -3.43 8.80
N TYR A 83 3.13 -3.82 8.34
CA TYR A 83 3.64 -3.49 7.01
C TYR A 83 3.48 -4.70 6.10
N LEU A 84 2.48 -4.66 5.22
CA LEU A 84 2.09 -5.75 4.33
C LEU A 84 2.52 -5.42 2.91
N GLU A 85 3.42 -6.24 2.34
CA GLU A 85 4.03 -6.00 1.04
C GLU A 85 4.17 -7.31 0.25
N ALA A 86 3.74 -7.28 -1.02
CA ALA A 86 3.74 -8.45 -1.89
C ALA A 86 5.10 -8.78 -2.50
N SER A 87 6.01 -7.79 -2.60
CA SER A 87 7.36 -8.00 -3.11
C SER A 87 8.34 -8.29 -1.97
N PRO A 88 8.97 -9.47 -1.92
CA PRO A 88 9.97 -9.80 -0.90
C PRO A 88 11.19 -8.86 -0.96
N ASN A 89 11.57 -8.39 -2.15
CA ASN A 89 12.67 -7.45 -2.33
C ASN A 89 12.34 -6.05 -1.77
N MET A 90 11.11 -5.56 -1.99
CA MET A 90 10.64 -4.30 -1.40
C MET A 90 10.55 -4.41 0.11
N LEU A 91 10.03 -5.53 0.60
CA LEU A 91 9.95 -5.82 2.03
C LEU A 91 11.34 -5.81 2.70
N ALA A 92 12.35 -6.42 2.06
CA ALA A 92 13.73 -6.41 2.54
C ALA A 92 14.31 -4.99 2.59
N ARG A 93 14.05 -4.17 1.55
CA ARG A 93 14.48 -2.76 1.51
C ARG A 93 13.78 -1.93 2.58
N ALA A 94 12.48 -2.17 2.82
CA ALA A 94 11.73 -1.48 3.87
C ALA A 94 12.30 -1.80 5.27
N ARG A 95 12.64 -3.06 5.54
CA ARG A 95 13.35 -3.48 6.78
C ARG A 95 14.68 -2.76 6.95
N SER A 96 15.50 -2.74 5.89
CA SER A 96 16.80 -2.07 5.89
C SER A 96 16.64 -0.57 6.16
N ARG A 97 15.66 0.09 5.52
CA ARG A 97 15.38 1.50 5.76
C ARG A 97 14.93 1.78 7.20
N LEU A 98 14.06 0.96 7.77
CA LEU A 98 13.64 1.09 9.17
C LEU A 98 14.85 1.04 10.10
N THR A 99 15.73 0.07 9.91
CA THR A 99 16.96 -0.08 10.72
C THR A 99 17.88 1.13 10.61
N GLN A 100 17.94 1.78 9.45
CA GLN A 100 18.80 2.95 9.20
C GLN A 100 18.17 4.26 9.72
N GLU A 101 16.88 4.47 9.46
CA GLU A 101 16.22 5.77 9.70
C GLU A 101 15.48 5.83 11.06
N CYS A 102 14.96 4.69 11.55
CA CYS A 102 14.17 4.62 12.79
C CYS A 102 14.45 3.34 13.58
N PRO A 103 15.70 3.02 13.95
CA PRO A 103 16.06 1.75 14.61
C PRO A 103 15.32 1.52 15.92
N GLN A 104 15.00 2.58 16.65
CA GLN A 104 14.25 2.54 17.93
C GLN A 104 12.82 2.02 17.76
N ALA A 105 12.24 2.09 16.56
CA ALA A 105 10.89 1.63 16.28
C ALA A 105 10.82 0.19 15.74
N ALA A 106 11.94 -0.54 15.71
CA ALA A 106 11.99 -1.89 15.12
C ALA A 106 11.00 -2.87 15.77
N ALA A 107 10.81 -2.79 17.09
CA ALA A 107 9.86 -3.63 17.81
C ALA A 107 8.37 -3.26 17.60
N GLN A 108 8.10 -2.11 16.99
CA GLN A 108 6.75 -1.61 16.73
C GLN A 108 6.24 -2.01 15.34
N VAL A 109 7.09 -2.63 14.49
CA VAL A 109 6.76 -2.93 13.10
C VAL A 109 6.76 -4.42 12.85
N GLU A 110 5.60 -4.95 12.50
CA GLU A 110 5.46 -6.29 11.94
C GLU A 110 5.55 -6.20 10.41
N PHE A 111 6.54 -6.87 9.83
CA PHE A 111 6.65 -7.00 8.39
C PHE A 111 6.08 -8.35 7.94
N ARG A 112 5.07 -8.29 7.09
CA ARG A 112 4.42 -9.50 6.55
C ARG A 112 4.49 -9.49 5.02
N HIS A 113 4.96 -10.59 4.46
CA HIS A 113 4.95 -10.80 3.01
C HIS A 113 3.56 -11.26 2.58
N GLY A 114 2.97 -10.58 1.60
CA GLY A 114 1.67 -10.92 1.03
C GLY A 114 0.83 -9.71 0.64
N THR A 115 -0.41 -9.99 0.28
CA THR A 115 -1.45 -9.02 -0.06
C THR A 115 -2.45 -8.88 1.08
N GLN A 116 -3.52 -8.10 0.90
CA GLN A 116 -4.62 -7.98 1.86
C GLN A 116 -5.24 -9.35 2.25
N ALA A 117 -5.09 -10.37 1.43
CA ALA A 117 -5.55 -11.73 1.75
C ALA A 117 -4.79 -12.38 2.92
N ALA A 118 -3.62 -11.84 3.28
CA ALA A 118 -2.84 -12.29 4.43
C ALA A 118 -3.29 -11.64 5.77
N LEU A 119 -4.33 -10.79 5.74
CA LEU A 119 -4.94 -10.25 6.96
C LEU A 119 -5.73 -11.34 7.69
N GLY A 120 -5.49 -11.42 8.99
CA GLY A 120 -6.27 -12.29 9.86
C GLY A 120 -7.71 -11.74 10.07
N PRO A 121 -8.70 -12.63 10.32
CA PRO A 121 -10.12 -12.22 10.41
C PRO A 121 -10.43 -11.30 11.60
N MET A 122 -9.58 -11.29 12.63
CA MET A 122 -9.75 -10.46 13.83
C MET A 122 -8.80 -9.26 13.88
N GLU A 123 -7.99 -9.04 12.84
CA GLU A 123 -7.08 -7.91 12.82
C GLU A 123 -7.84 -6.61 12.58
N GLN A 124 -7.60 -5.63 13.45
CA GLN A 124 -8.27 -4.33 13.43
C GLN A 124 -7.25 -3.21 13.54
N PHE A 125 -7.43 -2.15 12.74
CA PHE A 125 -6.51 -1.04 12.64
C PHE A 125 -7.19 0.31 12.90
N ASP A 126 -6.46 1.20 13.57
CA ASP A 126 -6.88 2.59 13.84
C ASP A 126 -6.66 3.50 12.61
N ALA A 127 -5.89 3.04 11.63
CA ALA A 127 -5.77 3.66 10.31
C ALA A 127 -5.36 2.63 9.27
N ILE A 128 -5.86 2.77 8.03
CA ILE A 128 -5.42 2.01 6.86
C ILE A 128 -4.76 2.98 5.88
N ILE A 129 -3.60 2.61 5.37
CA ILE A 129 -2.84 3.36 4.38
C ILE A 129 -2.71 2.53 3.11
N THR A 130 -3.22 3.05 1.99
CA THR A 130 -3.08 2.48 0.66
C THR A 130 -2.61 3.57 -0.29
N PHE A 131 -1.30 3.63 -0.54
CA PHE A 131 -0.71 4.65 -1.39
C PHE A 131 -0.12 4.03 -2.64
N PHE A 132 -0.70 4.35 -3.81
CA PHE A 132 -0.26 3.87 -5.12
C PHE A 132 -0.14 2.34 -5.19
N VAL A 133 -1.13 1.64 -4.67
CA VAL A 133 -1.18 0.17 -4.61
C VAL A 133 -2.52 -0.39 -5.11
N LEU A 134 -3.62 0.35 -4.97
CA LEU A 134 -4.94 -0.15 -5.38
C LEU A 134 -5.07 -0.22 -6.90
N ASP A 135 -4.36 0.63 -7.62
CA ASP A 135 -4.25 0.60 -9.08
C ASP A 135 -3.49 -0.64 -9.61
N CYS A 136 -2.73 -1.31 -8.75
CA CYS A 136 -2.03 -2.56 -9.08
C CYS A 136 -2.91 -3.81 -8.91
N ILE A 137 -4.09 -3.70 -8.28
CA ILE A 137 -5.02 -4.81 -8.06
C ILE A 137 -5.90 -4.98 -9.30
N ALA A 138 -6.07 -6.22 -9.76
CA ALA A 138 -6.94 -6.51 -10.88
C ALA A 138 -8.39 -6.05 -10.62
N LEU A 139 -9.07 -5.50 -11.64
CA LEU A 139 -10.44 -5.00 -11.49
C LEU A 139 -11.43 -6.06 -11.01
N SER A 140 -11.19 -7.33 -11.34
CA SER A 140 -11.99 -8.46 -10.85
C SER A 140 -11.83 -8.72 -9.36
N GLU A 141 -10.75 -8.25 -8.75
CA GLU A 141 -10.40 -8.53 -7.35
C GLU A 141 -10.52 -7.30 -6.45
N ILE A 142 -10.62 -6.10 -7.04
CA ILE A 142 -10.56 -4.85 -6.29
C ILE A 142 -11.69 -4.75 -5.25
N GLU A 143 -12.90 -5.14 -5.58
CA GLU A 143 -14.04 -5.07 -4.64
C GLU A 143 -13.84 -6.01 -3.45
N THR A 144 -13.33 -7.22 -3.68
CA THR A 144 -12.99 -8.17 -2.63
C THR A 144 -11.87 -7.63 -1.74
N ALA A 145 -10.82 -7.06 -2.36
CA ALA A 145 -9.71 -6.47 -1.62
C ALA A 145 -10.15 -5.29 -0.74
N LEU A 146 -10.97 -4.40 -1.30
CA LEU A 146 -11.51 -3.26 -0.56
C LEU A 146 -12.42 -3.71 0.60
N ALA A 147 -13.23 -4.77 0.40
CA ALA A 147 -14.08 -5.33 1.45
C ALA A 147 -13.24 -5.95 2.59
N GLN A 148 -12.17 -6.66 2.27
CA GLN A 148 -11.24 -7.22 3.28
C GLN A 148 -10.56 -6.11 4.09
N LEU A 149 -10.08 -5.06 3.43
CA LEU A 149 -9.49 -3.91 4.09
C LEU A 149 -10.52 -3.17 4.96
N ARG A 150 -11.76 -3.01 4.46
CA ARG A 150 -12.84 -2.40 5.23
C ARG A 150 -13.19 -3.20 6.49
N ALA A 151 -13.18 -4.53 6.40
CA ALA A 151 -13.40 -5.40 7.55
C ALA A 151 -12.30 -5.27 8.61
N ALA A 152 -11.07 -4.97 8.21
CA ALA A 152 -9.94 -4.72 9.10
C ALA A 152 -9.87 -3.28 9.64
N GLN A 153 -10.76 -2.40 9.23
CA GLN A 153 -10.83 -1.00 9.68
C GLN A 153 -11.73 -0.89 10.91
N ARG A 154 -11.21 -0.34 12.01
CA ARG A 154 -12.04 -0.03 13.18
C ARG A 154 -13.13 0.99 12.86
N PRO A 155 -14.26 0.96 13.56
CA PRO A 155 -15.28 2.01 13.45
C PRO A 155 -14.66 3.41 13.64
N GLY A 156 -14.99 4.34 12.75
CA GLY A 156 -14.46 5.72 12.79
C GLY A 156 -13.00 5.90 12.37
N ALA A 157 -12.23 4.82 12.20
CA ALA A 157 -10.84 4.90 11.76
C ALA A 157 -10.74 5.52 10.36
N PRO A 158 -9.72 6.34 10.05
CA PRO A 158 -9.50 6.85 8.71
C PRO A 158 -8.88 5.78 7.80
N TRP A 159 -9.28 5.83 6.53
CA TRP A 159 -8.56 5.21 5.42
C TRP A 159 -7.85 6.31 4.64
N LEU A 160 -6.53 6.27 4.63
CA LEU A 160 -5.68 7.25 3.97
C LEU A 160 -5.34 6.72 2.58
N LEU A 161 -5.78 7.44 1.56
CA LEU A 161 -5.59 7.09 0.16
C LEU A 161 -4.69 8.11 -0.53
N ALA A 162 -3.73 7.65 -1.30
CA ALA A 162 -3.10 8.43 -2.34
C ALA A 162 -2.99 7.54 -3.58
N ASP A 163 -3.55 7.95 -4.71
CA ASP A 163 -3.58 7.12 -5.91
C ASP A 163 -3.76 7.94 -7.19
N PHE A 164 -3.57 7.30 -8.33
CA PHE A 164 -3.84 7.90 -9.63
C PHE A 164 -5.36 7.97 -9.87
N ARG A 165 -5.77 9.04 -10.55
CA ARG A 165 -7.18 9.25 -10.93
C ARG A 165 -7.40 8.89 -12.39
N PRO A 166 -8.52 8.24 -12.74
CA PRO A 166 -8.89 8.00 -14.12
C PRO A 166 -8.92 9.31 -14.91
N ALA A 167 -8.15 9.41 -15.99
CA ALA A 167 -8.12 10.58 -16.86
C ALA A 167 -8.99 10.31 -18.09
N ARG A 168 -10.11 11.03 -18.21
CA ARG A 168 -11.03 10.86 -19.36
C ARG A 168 -10.53 11.55 -20.64
N ARG A 169 -9.72 12.62 -20.57
CA ARG A 169 -9.25 13.40 -21.73
C ARG A 169 -7.90 14.09 -21.46
N GLY A 170 -7.20 14.46 -22.56
CA GLY A 170 -6.02 15.29 -22.53
C GLY A 170 -4.70 14.53 -22.30
N TRP A 171 -3.62 15.28 -22.14
CA TRP A 171 -2.23 14.77 -21.98
C TRP A 171 -2.07 13.77 -20.82
N ARG A 172 -2.90 13.89 -19.79
CA ARG A 172 -2.94 12.98 -18.65
C ARG A 172 -3.29 11.55 -19.06
N ARG A 173 -4.25 11.39 -19.99
CA ARG A 173 -4.59 10.07 -20.55
C ARG A 173 -3.40 9.48 -21.30
N VAL A 174 -2.70 10.29 -22.10
CA VAL A 174 -1.52 9.85 -22.84
C VAL A 174 -0.42 9.41 -21.87
N LEU A 175 -0.13 10.22 -20.85
CA LEU A 175 0.88 9.91 -19.85
C LEU A 175 0.56 8.60 -19.08
N LEU A 176 -0.68 8.45 -18.59
CA LEU A 176 -1.12 7.23 -17.93
C LEU A 176 -1.07 6.03 -18.87
N THR A 177 -1.49 6.20 -20.14
CA THR A 177 -1.41 5.13 -21.15
C THR A 177 0.04 4.70 -21.39
N LEU A 178 0.97 5.66 -21.51
CA LEU A 178 2.40 5.36 -21.68
C LEU A 178 2.96 4.65 -20.46
N MET A 179 2.59 5.10 -19.27
CA MET A 179 2.96 4.46 -18.01
C MET A 179 2.44 3.02 -17.94
N TYR A 180 1.16 2.78 -18.24
CA TYR A 180 0.58 1.42 -18.30
C TYR A 180 1.20 0.57 -19.41
N ALA A 181 1.47 1.15 -20.59
CA ALA A 181 2.13 0.43 -21.67
C ALA A 181 3.54 -0.02 -21.27
N PHE A 182 4.29 0.86 -20.59
CA PHE A 182 5.59 0.52 -20.04
C PHE A 182 5.49 -0.58 -18.99
N PHE A 183 4.52 -0.51 -18.07
CA PHE A 183 4.29 -1.56 -17.07
C PHE A 183 3.90 -2.89 -17.72
N ARG A 184 3.03 -2.90 -18.70
CA ARG A 184 2.68 -4.12 -19.47
C ARG A 184 3.87 -4.77 -20.16
N LEU A 185 4.82 -3.98 -20.65
CA LEU A 185 6.04 -4.50 -21.31
C LEU A 185 7.05 -5.05 -20.31
N THR A 186 7.00 -4.56 -19.06
CA THR A 186 7.96 -4.92 -18.02
C THR A 186 7.38 -5.84 -16.96
N THR A 187 6.04 -6.04 -16.93
CA THR A 187 5.31 -6.82 -15.93
C THR A 187 4.17 -7.61 -16.56
N ASP A 188 3.81 -8.71 -15.94
CA ASP A 188 2.56 -9.43 -16.21
C ASP A 188 1.34 -8.77 -15.53
N LEU A 189 1.39 -7.46 -15.27
CA LEU A 189 0.27 -6.74 -14.65
C LEU A 189 -0.95 -6.75 -15.58
N GLN A 190 -2.01 -7.43 -15.13
CA GLN A 190 -3.28 -7.56 -15.85
C GLN A 190 -4.18 -6.33 -15.73
N ALA A 191 -3.80 -5.33 -14.92
CA ALA A 191 -4.58 -4.11 -14.74
C ALA A 191 -4.64 -3.32 -16.07
N ARG A 192 -5.80 -3.29 -16.70
CA ARG A 192 -6.04 -2.63 -17.99
C ARG A 192 -6.61 -1.22 -17.84
N GLU A 193 -7.21 -0.91 -16.73
CA GLU A 193 -7.89 0.36 -16.44
C GLU A 193 -7.74 0.72 -14.97
N LEU A 194 -7.66 2.04 -14.69
CA LEU A 194 -7.68 2.56 -13.32
C LEU A 194 -9.07 2.35 -12.72
N PRO A 195 -9.17 1.72 -11.53
CA PRO A 195 -10.45 1.64 -10.85
C PRO A 195 -10.91 3.05 -10.40
N ASP A 196 -12.20 3.32 -10.54
CA ASP A 196 -12.78 4.48 -9.88
C ASP A 196 -13.03 4.14 -8.39
N LEU A 197 -12.07 4.53 -7.56
CA LEU A 197 -12.05 4.14 -6.15
C LEU A 197 -13.14 4.84 -5.32
N HIS A 198 -13.59 6.05 -5.72
CA HIS A 198 -14.61 6.78 -4.96
C HIS A 198 -15.95 6.06 -4.88
N PRO A 199 -16.56 5.62 -6.01
CA PRO A 199 -17.78 4.82 -5.93
C PRO A 199 -17.60 3.50 -5.21
N ALA A 200 -16.44 2.85 -5.36
CA ALA A 200 -16.17 1.58 -4.71
C ALA A 200 -16.10 1.73 -3.17
N LEU A 201 -15.38 2.74 -2.68
CA LEU A 201 -15.31 3.05 -1.25
C LEU A 201 -16.67 3.54 -0.72
N GLY A 202 -17.42 4.29 -1.53
CA GLY A 202 -18.79 4.73 -1.20
C GLY A 202 -19.74 3.56 -0.95
N ARG A 203 -19.67 2.49 -1.76
CA ARG A 203 -20.45 1.25 -1.53
C ARG A 203 -20.12 0.55 -0.22
N LEU A 204 -18.92 0.77 0.32
CA LEU A 204 -18.50 0.26 1.64
C LEU A 204 -18.86 1.20 2.79
N GLY A 205 -19.68 2.24 2.55
CA GLY A 205 -20.10 3.19 3.56
C GLY A 205 -19.00 4.16 3.97
N LEU A 206 -18.02 4.42 3.09
CA LEU A 206 -16.95 5.37 3.32
C LEU A 206 -17.18 6.65 2.51
N SER A 207 -16.98 7.81 3.13
CA SER A 207 -17.01 9.11 2.47
C SER A 207 -15.70 9.87 2.66
N PRO A 208 -15.27 10.67 1.67
CA PRO A 208 -14.07 11.49 1.81
C PRO A 208 -14.35 12.64 2.79
N THR A 209 -13.54 12.76 3.82
CA THR A 209 -13.56 13.88 4.78
C THR A 209 -12.57 14.97 4.39
N SER A 210 -11.57 14.64 3.61
CA SER A 210 -10.67 15.58 2.96
C SER A 210 -10.14 15.00 1.66
N SER A 211 -9.87 15.86 0.68
CA SER A 211 -9.29 15.48 -0.61
C SER A 211 -8.44 16.62 -1.16
N ALA A 212 -7.32 16.29 -1.77
CA ALA A 212 -6.46 17.21 -2.49
C ALA A 212 -5.96 16.56 -3.78
N VAL A 213 -5.88 17.34 -4.86
CA VAL A 213 -5.42 16.85 -6.16
C VAL A 213 -4.03 17.38 -6.49
N PHE A 214 -3.24 16.54 -7.15
CA PHE A 214 -1.84 16.80 -7.48
C PHE A 214 -1.60 16.52 -8.96
N PHE A 215 -0.48 17.03 -9.47
CA PHE A 215 -0.03 16.82 -10.84
C PHE A 215 -1.13 17.12 -11.87
N GLY A 216 -1.69 18.34 -11.80
CA GLY A 216 -2.78 18.75 -12.68
C GLY A 216 -4.05 17.90 -12.54
N GLY A 217 -4.26 17.19 -11.44
CA GLY A 217 -5.42 16.33 -11.17
C GLY A 217 -5.26 14.88 -11.62
N ALA A 218 -4.03 14.45 -11.94
CA ALA A 218 -3.73 13.04 -12.26
C ALA A 218 -3.58 12.15 -11.02
N MET A 219 -3.33 12.77 -9.86
CA MET A 219 -3.22 12.09 -8.57
C MET A 219 -4.15 12.75 -7.56
N GLU A 220 -4.61 11.97 -6.61
CA GLU A 220 -5.40 12.41 -5.48
C GLU A 220 -4.79 11.90 -4.18
N ALA A 221 -4.90 12.70 -3.13
CA ALA A 221 -4.74 12.29 -1.76
C ALA A 221 -6.06 12.54 -1.04
N ALA A 222 -6.62 11.53 -0.39
CA ALA A 222 -7.89 11.64 0.30
C ALA A 222 -7.87 10.88 1.63
N VAL A 223 -8.69 11.33 2.56
CA VAL A 223 -8.99 10.65 3.82
C VAL A 223 -10.45 10.24 3.79
N PHE A 224 -10.71 8.95 3.86
CA PHE A 224 -12.06 8.41 3.92
C PHE A 224 -12.39 7.97 5.35
N ARG A 225 -13.65 8.15 5.76
CA ARG A 225 -14.17 7.65 7.04
C ARG A 225 -15.53 7.00 6.84
N GLY A 226 -15.90 6.11 7.77
CA GLY A 226 -17.26 5.57 7.81
C GLY A 226 -18.27 6.71 7.94
N ILE A 227 -19.36 6.62 7.18
CA ILE A 227 -20.51 7.49 7.37
C ILE A 227 -21.10 7.10 8.72
N GLU A 228 -20.98 7.97 9.72
CA GLU A 228 -21.70 7.79 10.97
C GLU A 228 -23.19 7.80 10.64
N ALA A 229 -23.88 6.71 11.00
CA ALA A 229 -25.34 6.72 10.96
C ALA A 229 -25.80 7.86 11.87
N ILE A 230 -26.47 8.87 11.30
CA ILE A 230 -27.11 9.93 12.09
C ILE A 230 -28.06 9.20 13.05
N PRO A 231 -27.89 9.32 14.38
CA PRO A 231 -28.83 8.72 15.30
C PRO A 231 -30.22 9.31 14.97
N GLN A 232 -31.12 8.46 14.57
CA GLN A 232 -32.54 8.84 14.40
C GLN A 232 -33.02 9.16 15.80
N GLY A 233 -33.15 10.47 16.10
CA GLY A 233 -33.73 10.99 17.33
C GLY A 233 -35.22 10.74 17.42
#